data_209323bc21d86ba6e4826cab8fe6f7e3
#
_entry.id   209323bc21d86ba6e4826cab8fe6f7e3
#
_cell.length_a   1.000
_cell.length_b   1.000
_cell.length_c   1.000
_cell.angle_alpha   90.00
_cell.angle_beta   90.00
_cell.angle_gamma   90.00
#
_symmetry.space_group_name_H-M   'P 1'
#
loop_
_entity.id
_entity.type
_entity.pdbx_description
1 polymer ?
#
loop_
_entity_poly.entity_id
_entity_poly.type
_entity_poly.pdbx_seq_one_letter_code
_entity_poly.pdbx_strand_id
1 'polypeptide(L)'
;ASACRVDMVLTLCMAGAMMLLESWQERGRKFGLPWMAILLMSLGTLTKGPVAIVLPCAVAWVCALLRREGWLRETILMALSAVVSLILPALWYYAAYQQQGDSFLQLFMEENVYRFLGKMSYQSHENGLWYYFVMLPAGLLPWTLMVLPVICKRWNMQAVRERFRNMDRTEVFSLVAALCVFVFYCIPRSKRGVY
;
A
#
# COMPACT_ATOMS: atom_id res chain seq x y z
N ALA A 1 -9.16 17.98 20.80
CA ALA A 1 -9.78 17.98 19.47
C ALA A 1 -9.13 16.90 18.64
N SER A 2 -9.82 15.81 18.30
CA SER A 2 -9.30 14.79 17.41
C SER A 2 -9.19 15.39 16.00
N ALA A 3 -7.98 15.45 15.47
CA ALA A 3 -7.78 15.84 14.08
C ALA A 3 -8.47 14.80 13.18
N CYS A 4 -9.51 15.22 12.46
CA CYS A 4 -10.15 14.39 11.46
C CYS A 4 -9.14 14.21 10.30
N ARG A 5 -8.64 12.99 10.12
CA ARG A 5 -7.63 12.67 9.09
C ARG A 5 -8.26 11.83 7.99
N VAL A 6 -7.95 12.20 6.77
CA VAL A 6 -8.31 11.44 5.56
C VAL A 6 -7.64 10.06 5.49
N ASP A 7 -6.68 9.79 6.38
CA ASP A 7 -5.90 8.54 6.44
C ASP A 7 -6.78 7.31 6.67
N MET A 8 -7.86 7.44 7.44
CA MET A 8 -8.80 6.32 7.66
C MET A 8 -9.54 5.94 6.39
N VAL A 9 -9.96 6.94 5.60
CA VAL A 9 -10.63 6.70 4.31
C VAL A 9 -9.65 6.06 3.32
N LEU A 10 -8.42 6.58 3.27
CA LEU A 10 -7.36 5.97 2.47
C LEU A 10 -7.12 4.50 2.85
N THR A 11 -6.97 4.23 4.15
CA THR A 11 -6.74 2.86 4.66
C THR A 11 -7.89 1.92 4.29
N LEU A 12 -9.14 2.38 4.43
CA LEU A 12 -10.32 1.61 4.03
C LEU A 12 -10.29 1.29 2.52
N CYS A 13 -10.03 2.29 1.69
CA CYS A 13 -9.94 2.13 0.24
C CYS A 13 -8.81 1.17 -0.16
N MET A 14 -7.63 1.31 0.43
CA MET A 14 -6.48 0.46 0.14
C MET A 14 -6.70 -0.99 0.60
N ALA A 15 -7.12 -1.19 1.84
CA ALA A 15 -7.39 -2.53 2.37
C ALA A 15 -8.52 -3.23 1.59
N GLY A 16 -9.60 -2.51 1.31
CA GLY A 16 -10.69 -3.01 0.49
C GLY A 16 -10.25 -3.37 -0.94
N ALA A 17 -9.44 -2.52 -1.57
CA ALA A 17 -8.89 -2.81 -2.89
C ALA A 17 -7.98 -4.06 -2.89
N MET A 18 -7.10 -4.21 -1.88
CA MET A 18 -6.25 -5.40 -1.73
C MET A 18 -7.08 -6.67 -1.59
N MET A 19 -8.09 -6.67 -0.72
CA MET A 19 -8.99 -7.83 -0.51
C MET A 19 -9.78 -8.18 -1.77
N LEU A 20 -10.27 -7.17 -2.49
CA LEU A 20 -11.02 -7.38 -3.74
C LEU A 20 -10.13 -7.92 -4.86
N LEU A 21 -8.89 -7.45 -4.98
CA LEU A 21 -7.91 -7.96 -5.93
C LEU A 21 -7.57 -9.41 -5.63
N GLU A 22 -7.35 -9.77 -4.36
CA GLU A 22 -7.11 -11.14 -3.93
C GLU A 22 -8.30 -12.06 -4.25
N SER A 23 -9.51 -11.65 -3.87
CA SER A 23 -10.74 -12.39 -4.21
C SER A 23 -10.94 -12.56 -5.72
N TRP A 24 -10.61 -11.53 -6.50
CA TRP A 24 -10.71 -11.58 -7.95
C TRP A 24 -9.71 -12.57 -8.56
N GLN A 25 -8.47 -12.59 -8.07
CA GLN A 25 -7.46 -13.57 -8.46
C GLN A 25 -7.89 -14.98 -8.06
N GLU A 26 -8.43 -15.17 -6.86
CA GLU A 26 -8.92 -16.46 -6.37
C GLU A 26 -10.05 -17.02 -7.22
N ARG A 27 -10.97 -16.18 -7.65
CA ARG A 27 -12.09 -16.57 -8.54
C ARG A 27 -11.67 -16.82 -10.00
N GLY A 28 -10.38 -16.87 -10.29
CA GLY A 28 -9.85 -17.10 -11.63
C GLY A 28 -10.05 -15.94 -12.59
N ARG A 29 -10.11 -14.70 -12.08
CA ARG A 29 -10.22 -13.46 -12.88
C ARG A 29 -11.47 -13.41 -13.75
N LYS A 30 -12.57 -13.94 -13.24
CA LYS A 30 -13.86 -13.84 -13.89
C LYS A 30 -14.26 -12.37 -14.06
N PHE A 31 -14.97 -12.05 -15.13
CA PHE A 31 -15.44 -10.70 -15.46
C PHE A 31 -14.38 -9.69 -15.93
N GLY A 32 -13.22 -10.15 -16.42
CA GLY A 32 -12.19 -9.27 -16.98
C GLY A 32 -11.44 -8.48 -15.90
N LEU A 33 -11.62 -7.15 -15.85
CA LEU A 33 -10.96 -6.29 -14.86
C LEU A 33 -11.70 -6.27 -13.50
N PRO A 34 -10.97 -6.03 -12.40
CA PRO A 34 -11.52 -5.96 -11.04
C PRO A 34 -12.17 -4.60 -10.76
N TRP A 35 -13.33 -4.32 -11.36
CA TRP A 35 -14.00 -3.01 -11.36
C TRP A 35 -14.21 -2.41 -9.96
N MET A 36 -14.60 -3.23 -8.97
CA MET A 36 -14.79 -2.74 -7.60
C MET A 36 -13.46 -2.34 -6.93
N ALA A 37 -12.38 -3.07 -7.20
CA ALA A 37 -11.05 -2.69 -6.72
C ALA A 37 -10.58 -1.40 -7.42
N ILE A 38 -10.79 -1.28 -8.73
CA ILE A 38 -10.50 -0.08 -9.52
C ILE A 38 -11.22 1.14 -8.93
N LEU A 39 -12.51 1.00 -8.59
CA LEU A 39 -13.27 2.08 -7.97
C LEU A 39 -12.65 2.52 -6.63
N LEU A 40 -12.32 1.56 -5.75
CA LEU A 40 -11.71 1.87 -4.47
C LEU A 40 -10.31 2.50 -4.63
N MET A 41 -9.51 2.01 -5.57
CA MET A 41 -8.19 2.61 -5.89
C MET A 41 -8.35 4.06 -6.40
N SER A 42 -9.34 4.32 -7.24
CA SER A 42 -9.66 5.67 -7.72
C SER A 42 -10.06 6.61 -6.58
N LEU A 43 -10.99 6.18 -5.71
CA LEU A 43 -11.43 6.95 -4.54
C LEU A 43 -10.28 7.20 -3.56
N GLY A 44 -9.47 6.17 -3.29
CA GLY A 44 -8.29 6.30 -2.44
C GLY A 44 -7.28 7.30 -3.00
N THR A 45 -7.09 7.34 -4.33
CA THR A 45 -6.18 8.29 -4.99
C THR A 45 -6.66 9.73 -4.85
N LEU A 46 -7.96 9.97 -4.88
CA LEU A 46 -8.53 11.30 -4.61
C LEU A 46 -8.29 11.78 -3.17
N THR A 47 -8.09 10.87 -2.21
CA THR A 47 -7.85 11.26 -0.81
C THR A 47 -6.40 11.67 -0.53
N LYS A 48 -5.42 10.96 -1.08
CA LYS A 48 -4.00 11.18 -0.73
C LYS A 48 -2.99 10.89 -1.86
N GLY A 49 -3.47 10.70 -3.07
CA GLY A 49 -2.62 10.50 -4.25
C GLY A 49 -2.38 9.03 -4.62
N PRO A 50 -1.41 8.78 -5.53
CA PRO A 50 -1.28 7.52 -6.27
C PRO A 50 -0.89 6.28 -5.42
N VAL A 51 -0.53 6.46 -4.15
CA VAL A 51 -0.21 5.36 -3.23
C VAL A 51 -1.35 4.34 -3.13
N ALA A 52 -2.60 4.81 -3.26
CA ALA A 52 -3.80 3.98 -3.22
C ALA A 52 -3.93 3.02 -4.41
N ILE A 53 -3.17 3.24 -5.48
CA ILE A 53 -3.08 2.34 -6.64
C ILE A 53 -1.84 1.48 -6.54
N VAL A 54 -0.69 2.09 -6.23
CA VAL A 54 0.61 1.43 -6.25
C VAL A 54 0.67 0.27 -5.27
N LEU A 55 0.22 0.47 -4.01
CA LEU A 55 0.30 -0.57 -2.99
C LEU A 55 -0.62 -1.77 -3.27
N PRO A 56 -1.93 -1.61 -3.54
CA PRO A 56 -2.79 -2.75 -3.86
C PRO A 56 -2.32 -3.54 -5.09
N CYS A 57 -1.92 -2.85 -6.15
CA CYS A 57 -1.39 -3.50 -7.35
C CYS A 57 -0.08 -4.24 -7.08
N ALA A 58 0.83 -3.68 -6.30
CA ALA A 58 2.09 -4.32 -5.92
C ALA A 58 1.85 -5.59 -5.09
N VAL A 59 0.96 -5.53 -4.10
CA VAL A 59 0.60 -6.70 -3.28
C VAL A 59 0.01 -7.81 -4.12
N ALA A 60 -0.98 -7.50 -4.97
CA ALA A 60 -1.62 -8.48 -5.85
C ALA A 60 -0.62 -9.09 -6.83
N TRP A 61 0.27 -8.27 -7.40
CA TRP A 61 1.32 -8.73 -8.32
C TRP A 61 2.33 -9.65 -7.62
N VAL A 62 2.83 -9.28 -6.45
CA VAL A 62 3.77 -10.13 -5.67
C VAL A 62 3.11 -11.45 -5.28
N CYS A 63 1.84 -11.43 -4.83
CA CYS A 63 1.09 -12.65 -4.53
C CYS A 63 0.99 -13.59 -5.74
N ALA A 64 0.66 -13.05 -6.92
CA ALA A 64 0.58 -13.82 -8.16
C ALA A 64 1.94 -14.40 -8.57
N LEU A 65 3.04 -13.65 -8.40
CA LEU A 65 4.39 -14.14 -8.66
C LEU A 65 4.77 -15.31 -7.74
N LEU A 66 4.51 -15.19 -6.45
CA LEU A 66 4.78 -16.26 -5.48
C LEU A 66 3.99 -17.53 -5.79
N ARG A 67 2.78 -17.39 -6.34
CA ARG A 67 1.94 -18.50 -6.77
C ARG A 67 2.30 -19.04 -8.16
N ARG A 68 3.28 -18.43 -8.83
CA ARG A 68 3.70 -18.78 -10.21
C ARG A 68 2.57 -18.68 -11.24
N GLU A 69 1.64 -17.77 -11.03
CA GLU A 69 0.53 -17.49 -11.93
C GLU A 69 0.99 -16.54 -13.03
N GLY A 70 1.43 -17.03 -14.17
CA GLY A 70 1.77 -16.31 -15.40
C GLY A 70 2.16 -14.82 -15.25
N TRP A 71 3.42 -14.54 -14.91
CA TRP A 71 3.90 -13.19 -14.53
C TRP A 71 3.58 -12.09 -15.54
N LEU A 72 3.65 -12.40 -16.84
CA LEU A 72 3.38 -11.41 -17.90
C LEU A 72 1.91 -11.00 -17.93
N ARG A 73 1.00 -11.97 -17.80
CA ARG A 73 -0.45 -11.73 -17.74
C ARG A 73 -0.80 -10.86 -16.52
N GLU A 74 -0.25 -11.17 -15.36
CA GLU A 74 -0.49 -10.40 -14.13
C GLU A 74 0.04 -8.98 -14.23
N THR A 75 1.23 -8.79 -14.79
CA THR A 75 1.79 -7.46 -15.01
C THR A 75 0.88 -6.61 -15.90
N ILE A 76 0.38 -7.18 -17.01
CA ILE A 76 -0.53 -6.48 -17.92
C ILE A 76 -1.85 -6.13 -17.22
N LEU A 77 -2.45 -7.08 -16.48
CA LEU A 77 -3.72 -6.86 -15.80
C LEU A 77 -3.59 -5.82 -14.68
N MET A 78 -2.52 -5.84 -13.90
CA MET A 78 -2.27 -4.84 -12.87
C MET A 78 -1.99 -3.46 -13.47
N ALA A 79 -1.18 -3.39 -14.53
CA ALA A 79 -0.92 -2.14 -15.24
C ALA A 79 -2.22 -1.55 -15.84
N LEU A 80 -3.04 -2.37 -16.47
CA LEU A 80 -4.32 -1.94 -17.02
C LEU A 80 -5.28 -1.47 -15.93
N SER A 81 -5.37 -2.20 -14.82
CA SER A 81 -6.19 -1.82 -13.66
C SER A 81 -5.70 -0.48 -13.06
N ALA A 82 -4.39 -0.28 -12.95
CA ALA A 82 -3.80 0.96 -12.47
C ALA A 82 -4.14 2.14 -13.41
N VAL A 83 -3.99 1.97 -14.72
CA VAL A 83 -4.30 3.02 -15.71
C VAL A 83 -5.79 3.38 -15.66
N VAL A 84 -6.68 2.39 -15.64
CA VAL A 84 -8.13 2.64 -15.55
C VAL A 84 -8.50 3.33 -14.23
N SER A 85 -7.83 2.99 -13.12
CA SER A 85 -8.04 3.64 -11.82
C SER A 85 -7.63 5.12 -11.81
N LEU A 86 -6.73 5.55 -12.68
CA LEU A 86 -6.30 6.93 -12.79
C LEU A 86 -7.29 7.82 -13.54
N ILE A 87 -8.23 7.26 -14.30
CA ILE A 87 -9.15 8.05 -15.14
C ILE A 87 -9.97 9.03 -14.29
N LEU A 88 -10.61 8.55 -13.23
CA LEU A 88 -11.44 9.38 -12.35
C LEU A 88 -10.63 10.47 -11.63
N PRO A 89 -9.49 10.14 -10.96
CA PRO A 89 -8.61 11.17 -10.40
C PRO A 89 -8.08 12.17 -11.43
N ALA A 90 -7.71 11.72 -12.64
CA ALA A 90 -7.20 12.59 -13.68
C ALA A 90 -8.24 13.62 -14.12
N LEU A 91 -9.51 13.25 -14.26
CA LEU A 91 -10.60 14.16 -14.56
C LEU A 91 -10.74 15.24 -13.48
N TRP A 92 -10.67 14.83 -12.20
CA TRP A 92 -10.75 15.77 -11.09
C TRP A 92 -9.54 16.71 -11.03
N TYR A 93 -8.32 16.16 -11.21
CA TYR A 93 -7.09 16.97 -11.23
C TYR A 93 -7.06 17.94 -12.39
N TYR A 94 -7.57 17.54 -13.56
CA TYR A 94 -7.71 18.43 -14.70
C TYR A 94 -8.68 19.59 -14.42
N ALA A 95 -9.84 19.31 -13.82
CA ALA A 95 -10.79 20.35 -13.43
C ALA A 95 -10.20 21.32 -12.38
N ALA A 96 -9.45 20.80 -11.40
CA ALA A 96 -8.77 21.60 -10.39
C ALA A 96 -7.66 22.48 -11.02
N TYR A 97 -6.92 21.96 -11.98
CA TYR A 97 -5.92 22.71 -12.72
C TYR A 97 -6.55 23.87 -13.52
N GLN A 98 -7.69 23.64 -14.15
CA GLN A 98 -8.42 24.69 -14.87
C GLN A 98 -8.85 25.85 -13.95
N GLN A 99 -9.10 25.60 -12.68
CA GLN A 99 -9.52 26.61 -11.72
C GLN A 99 -8.35 27.35 -11.05
N GLN A 100 -7.25 26.65 -10.74
CA GLN A 100 -6.14 27.18 -9.94
C GLN A 100 -4.84 27.38 -10.71
N GLY A 101 -4.74 26.85 -11.94
CA GLY A 101 -3.55 26.98 -12.79
C GLY A 101 -2.30 26.32 -12.18
N ASP A 102 -1.15 26.97 -12.41
CA ASP A 102 0.16 26.45 -12.03
C ASP A 102 0.36 26.25 -10.52
N SER A 103 -0.38 27.01 -9.70
CA SER A 103 -0.32 26.85 -8.23
C SER A 103 -0.77 25.47 -7.78
N PHE A 104 -1.79 24.91 -8.42
CA PHE A 104 -2.25 23.54 -8.15
C PHE A 104 -1.20 22.52 -8.56
N LEU A 105 -0.56 22.70 -9.71
CA LEU A 105 0.45 21.77 -10.20
C LEU A 105 1.68 21.74 -9.29
N GLN A 106 2.13 22.89 -8.79
CA GLN A 106 3.21 22.99 -7.82
C GLN A 106 2.88 22.25 -6.53
N LEU A 107 1.69 22.49 -5.96
CA LEU A 107 1.25 21.82 -4.75
C LEU A 107 1.14 20.29 -4.93
N PHE A 108 0.60 19.85 -6.06
CA PHE A 108 0.50 18.44 -6.39
C PHE A 108 1.88 17.78 -6.49
N MET A 109 2.84 18.43 -7.14
CA MET A 109 4.21 17.93 -7.26
C MET A 109 4.93 17.90 -5.90
N GLU A 110 4.74 18.93 -5.06
CA GLU A 110 5.32 18.94 -3.70
C GLU A 110 4.81 17.80 -2.84
N GLU A 111 3.50 17.59 -2.79
CA GLU A 111 2.91 16.58 -1.90
C GLU A 111 3.10 15.14 -2.39
N ASN A 112 3.17 14.89 -3.69
CA ASN A 112 3.26 13.52 -4.22
C ASN A 112 4.68 13.13 -4.64
N VAL A 113 5.45 14.03 -5.24
CA VAL A 113 6.77 13.72 -5.81
C VAL A 113 7.90 14.20 -4.91
N TYR A 114 7.94 15.48 -4.58
CA TYR A 114 9.06 16.03 -3.81
C TYR A 114 9.09 15.53 -2.38
N ARG A 115 7.92 15.27 -1.80
CA ARG A 115 7.81 14.61 -0.49
C ARG A 115 8.38 13.21 -0.50
N PHE A 116 8.11 12.43 -1.52
CA PHE A 116 8.68 11.07 -1.67
C PHE A 116 10.19 11.12 -1.86
N LEU A 117 10.68 12.08 -2.64
CA LEU A 117 12.11 12.28 -2.92
C LEU A 117 12.87 12.99 -1.79
N GLY A 118 12.18 13.50 -0.77
CA GLY A 118 12.80 14.28 0.31
C GLY A 118 13.30 15.66 -0.13
N LYS A 119 12.74 16.24 -1.19
CA LYS A 119 13.10 17.55 -1.76
C LYS A 119 12.01 18.61 -1.52
N MET A 120 11.48 18.65 -0.30
CA MET A 120 10.41 19.61 0.03
C MET A 120 10.99 20.99 0.30
N SER A 121 10.23 22.05 -0.04
CA SER A 121 10.58 23.46 0.22
C SER A 121 10.47 23.85 1.69
N TYR A 122 9.81 23.04 2.52
CA TYR A 122 9.62 23.29 3.96
C TYR A 122 10.25 22.17 4.82
N GLN A 123 10.59 22.51 6.07
CA GLN A 123 11.21 21.56 7.00
C GLN A 123 10.33 20.31 7.18
N SER A 124 10.82 19.17 6.72
CA SER A 124 10.23 17.86 6.98
C SER A 124 10.99 17.15 8.08
N HIS A 125 10.30 16.38 8.93
CA HIS A 125 10.94 15.53 9.90
C HIS A 125 11.67 14.39 9.18
N GLU A 126 13.00 14.54 9.02
CA GLU A 126 13.84 13.51 8.42
C GLU A 126 14.22 12.48 9.48
N ASN A 127 13.70 11.27 9.33
CA ASN A 127 14.05 10.14 10.19
C ASN A 127 14.69 9.03 9.35
N GLY A 128 15.70 8.38 9.90
CA GLY A 128 16.42 7.29 9.24
C GLY A 128 15.53 6.07 8.91
N LEU A 129 16.06 5.13 8.15
CA LEU A 129 15.36 3.89 7.78
C LEU A 129 14.92 3.07 9.01
N TRP A 130 15.67 3.14 10.10
CA TRP A 130 15.41 2.44 11.35
C TRP A 130 14.18 2.94 12.13
N TYR A 131 13.66 4.10 11.78
CA TYR A 131 12.56 4.73 12.50
C TYR A 131 11.35 3.82 12.69
N TYR A 132 10.86 3.19 11.60
CA TYR A 132 9.71 2.30 11.68
C TYR A 132 10.01 0.95 12.31
N PHE A 133 11.26 0.49 12.31
CA PHE A 133 11.65 -0.73 13.04
C PHE A 133 11.50 -0.59 14.55
N VAL A 134 11.62 0.63 15.07
CA VAL A 134 11.43 0.94 16.49
C VAL A 134 9.97 1.31 16.78
N MET A 135 9.39 2.17 15.95
CA MET A 135 8.03 2.70 16.18
C MET A 135 6.94 1.65 15.98
N LEU A 136 7.08 0.74 15.03
CA LEU A 136 6.06 -0.28 14.77
C LEU A 136 5.90 -1.26 15.93
N PRO A 137 6.96 -1.85 16.51
CA PRO A 137 6.82 -2.67 17.72
C PRO A 137 6.26 -1.89 18.92
N ALA A 138 6.65 -0.63 19.08
CA ALA A 138 6.14 0.21 20.17
C ALA A 138 4.65 0.55 19.99
N GLY A 139 4.23 0.87 18.77
CA GLY A 139 2.84 1.17 18.45
C GLY A 139 1.90 -0.04 18.50
N LEU A 140 2.45 -1.24 18.32
CA LEU A 140 1.71 -2.50 18.42
C LEU A 140 1.68 -3.10 19.83
N LEU A 141 2.11 -2.38 20.87
CA LEU A 141 1.93 -2.81 22.24
C LEU A 141 0.43 -2.90 22.58
N PRO A 142 -0.04 -3.93 23.34
CA PRO A 142 0.74 -5.01 23.99
C PRO A 142 1.03 -6.25 23.11
N TRP A 143 0.56 -6.27 21.86
CA TRP A 143 0.64 -7.43 20.96
C TRP A 143 2.09 -7.87 20.70
N THR A 144 3.02 -6.92 20.59
CA THR A 144 4.46 -7.20 20.42
C THR A 144 5.01 -8.03 21.56
N LEU A 145 4.61 -7.76 22.81
CA LEU A 145 5.03 -8.53 23.97
C LEU A 145 4.51 -9.98 23.92
N MET A 146 3.33 -10.20 23.35
CA MET A 146 2.78 -11.55 23.18
C MET A 146 3.51 -12.36 22.10
N VAL A 147 4.08 -11.70 21.11
CA VAL A 147 4.82 -12.35 20.02
C VAL A 147 6.23 -12.76 20.46
N LEU A 148 6.89 -11.99 21.34
CA LEU A 148 8.25 -12.26 21.80
C LEU A 148 8.44 -13.68 22.37
N PRO A 149 7.61 -14.19 23.31
CA PRO A 149 7.77 -15.55 23.83
C PRO A 149 7.59 -16.62 22.76
N VAL A 150 6.74 -16.37 21.76
CA VAL A 150 6.51 -17.31 20.66
C VAL A 150 7.75 -17.40 19.77
N ILE A 151 8.39 -16.26 19.49
CA ILE A 151 9.64 -16.22 18.75
C ILE A 151 10.76 -16.91 19.54
N CYS A 152 10.93 -16.59 20.83
CA CYS A 152 11.98 -17.15 21.66
C CYS A 152 11.83 -18.67 21.88
N LYS A 153 10.60 -19.16 22.04
CA LYS A 153 10.34 -20.58 22.33
C LYS A 153 10.39 -21.49 21.10
N ARG A 154 10.16 -20.94 19.90
CA ARG A 154 10.04 -21.70 18.64
C ARG A 154 11.11 -21.37 17.60
N TRP A 155 12.27 -20.88 18.02
CA TRP A 155 13.37 -20.61 17.08
C TRP A 155 14.01 -21.91 16.56
N ASN A 156 13.19 -22.79 15.98
CA ASN A 156 13.65 -23.91 15.20
C ASN A 156 13.48 -23.55 13.71
N MET A 157 14.58 -23.32 13.01
CA MET A 157 14.59 -22.96 11.60
C MET A 157 13.82 -23.96 10.71
N GLN A 158 13.81 -25.23 11.11
CA GLN A 158 13.05 -26.27 10.39
C GLN A 158 11.55 -26.06 10.52
N ALA A 159 11.06 -25.80 11.74
CA ALA A 159 9.64 -25.53 11.98
C ALA A 159 9.16 -24.24 11.29
N VAL A 160 10.01 -23.20 11.25
CA VAL A 160 9.72 -21.96 10.51
C VAL A 160 9.61 -22.25 9.02
N ARG A 161 10.57 -22.99 8.43
CA ARG A 161 10.56 -23.35 7.02
C ARG A 161 9.35 -24.22 6.64
N GLU A 162 8.98 -25.16 7.47
CA GLU A 162 7.78 -25.99 7.28
C GLU A 162 6.50 -25.17 7.36
N ARG A 163 6.43 -24.20 8.28
CA ARG A 163 5.30 -23.28 8.39
C ARG A 163 5.16 -22.43 7.12
N PHE A 164 6.24 -21.85 6.63
CA PHE A 164 6.23 -21.09 5.39
C PHE A 164 5.82 -21.91 4.16
N ARG A 165 6.23 -23.19 4.12
CA ARG A 165 5.86 -24.09 3.01
C ARG A 165 4.38 -24.47 3.02
N ASN A 166 3.78 -24.53 4.21
CA ASN A 166 2.39 -24.96 4.42
C ASN A 166 1.44 -23.78 4.68
N MET A 167 1.85 -22.56 4.35
CA MET A 167 1.00 -21.37 4.48
C MET A 167 -0.20 -21.45 3.54
N ASP A 168 -1.37 -21.15 4.09
CA ASP A 168 -2.59 -20.98 3.31
C ASP A 168 -2.55 -19.70 2.46
N ARG A 169 -3.40 -19.64 1.45
CA ARG A 169 -3.49 -18.50 0.51
C ARG A 169 -3.65 -17.17 1.24
N THR A 170 -4.55 -17.13 2.21
CA THR A 170 -4.84 -15.93 3.02
C THR A 170 -3.65 -15.51 3.90
N GLU A 171 -2.91 -16.47 4.43
CA GLU A 171 -1.71 -16.21 5.23
C GLU A 171 -0.59 -15.59 4.38
N VAL A 172 -0.37 -16.14 3.18
CA VAL A 172 0.61 -15.58 2.22
C VAL A 172 0.21 -14.16 1.83
N PHE A 173 -1.06 -13.94 1.49
CA PHE A 173 -1.57 -12.60 1.16
C PHE A 173 -1.35 -11.61 2.30
N SER A 174 -1.72 -11.97 3.52
CA SER A 174 -1.59 -11.10 4.70
C SER A 174 -0.12 -10.74 4.98
N LEU A 175 0.78 -11.71 4.86
CA LEU A 175 2.21 -11.50 5.03
C LEU A 175 2.78 -10.58 3.94
N VAL A 176 2.43 -10.83 2.69
CA VAL A 176 2.88 -10.01 1.55
C VAL A 176 2.35 -8.58 1.67
N ALA A 177 1.07 -8.41 2.03
CA ALA A 177 0.47 -7.10 2.24
C ALA A 177 1.20 -6.33 3.35
N ALA A 178 1.44 -6.96 4.50
CA ALA A 178 2.17 -6.35 5.61
C ALA A 178 3.59 -5.94 5.21
N LEU A 179 4.32 -6.82 4.52
CA LEU A 179 5.69 -6.56 4.06
C LEU A 179 5.75 -5.45 3.00
N CYS A 180 4.86 -5.47 2.01
CA CYS A 180 4.82 -4.45 0.96
C CYS A 180 4.50 -3.07 1.55
N VAL A 181 3.51 -2.97 2.44
CA VAL A 181 3.17 -1.74 3.12
C VAL A 181 4.34 -1.24 3.96
N PHE A 182 4.95 -2.12 4.77
CA PHE A 182 6.09 -1.76 5.61
C PHE A 182 7.27 -1.24 4.78
N VAL A 183 7.68 -1.98 3.74
CA VAL A 183 8.79 -1.59 2.86
C VAL A 183 8.48 -0.26 2.18
N PHE A 184 7.26 -0.10 1.64
CA PHE A 184 6.86 1.15 0.99
C PHE A 184 7.00 2.36 1.91
N TYR A 185 6.53 2.28 3.16
CA TYR A 185 6.64 3.37 4.12
C TYR A 185 8.06 3.58 4.67
N CYS A 186 8.94 2.57 4.59
CA CYS A 186 10.36 2.73 4.94
C CYS A 186 11.16 3.54 3.92
N ILE A 187 10.78 3.55 2.64
CA ILE A 187 11.52 4.20 1.55
C ILE A 187 11.58 5.74 1.68
N PRO A 188 10.47 6.46 1.92
CA PRO A 188 10.49 7.92 1.98
C PRO A 188 11.36 8.45 3.12
N ARG A 189 12.13 9.50 2.87
CA ARG A 189 12.95 10.17 3.90
C ARG A 189 12.10 11.02 4.86
N SER A 190 11.02 11.62 4.37
CA SER A 190 10.09 12.41 5.18
C SER A 190 9.13 11.48 5.96
N LYS A 191 9.41 11.28 7.25
CA LYS A 191 8.63 10.40 8.14
C LYS A 191 8.03 11.22 9.28
N ARG A 192 6.71 11.12 9.45
CA ARG A 192 6.01 11.74 10.59
C ARG A 192 5.70 10.67 11.62
N GLY A 193 5.94 10.96 12.92
CA GLY A 193 5.68 10.04 14.04
C GLY A 193 4.21 9.73 14.33
N VAL A 194 3.35 10.03 13.39
CA VAL A 194 1.88 9.90 13.51
C VAL A 194 1.30 8.86 12.56
N TYR A 195 2.17 8.18 11.82
CA TYR A 195 1.81 7.05 10.93
C TYR A 195 2.34 5.76 11.51
#